data_45ea0428aca92b1bb71af1125bf895d6
#
_entry.id   45ea0428aca92b1bb71af1125bf895d6
#
_cell.length_a   1.000
_cell.length_b   1.000
_cell.length_c   1.000
_cell.angle_alpha   90.00
_cell.angle_beta   90.00
_cell.angle_gamma   90.00
#
_symmetry.space_group_name_H-M   'P 1'
#
loop_
_entity.id
_entity.type
_entity.pdbx_description
1 polymer ?
#
loop_
_entity_poly.entity_id
_entity_poly.type
_entity_poly.pdbx_seq_one_letter_code
_entity_poly.pdbx_strand_id
1 'polypeptide(L)'
;MRIGIAGTAWPYRGGLAAFNERLARQFIAENNEVKIFTFSMQYPDFLFPGKTQYSDAPQPEDLAISRTINSINPFTWFKTARAIRKANIDILVIKFWIPLMAPCLGTIARLARRKGIRVVSILDNVIPHEPHFWDKWLIRYFIRSVDRFIAMSDSVREDCLKFLPASRQDCVTLSPHPLYDNFGKAVPKTEARQFLGLPQDKTILLFFGFIRDYKGLDLLMKAYAKVPKENLLLVVAGEFYNNGEQYKDLEHELSLEGTIAWRTDFIPDDKVRYYFSAADLIVQPYKTATQSGVTQIAYHFERPMLVTNVGGLAEIVPNGKVGYVCKVDEDDIAKAISSFAAMDKTQREQQFHKNIQTEKQKYAWSRMTEKIYDHTK
;
A
#
# COMPACT_ATOMS: atom_id res chain seq x y z
N MET A 1 18.87 -10.27 -16.62
CA MET A 1 19.24 -10.98 -15.37
C MET A 1 18.13 -11.96 -14.99
N ARG A 2 18.45 -12.93 -14.12
CA ARG A 2 17.45 -13.84 -13.55
C ARG A 2 17.14 -13.42 -12.12
N ILE A 3 15.90 -13.03 -11.90
CA ILE A 3 15.46 -12.47 -10.61
C ILE A 3 14.52 -13.45 -9.94
N GLY A 4 14.81 -13.78 -8.71
CA GLY A 4 13.94 -14.54 -7.82
C GLY A 4 13.20 -13.62 -6.88
N ILE A 5 11.91 -13.83 -6.67
CA ILE A 5 11.13 -13.18 -5.59
C ILE A 5 10.71 -14.26 -4.62
N ALA A 6 11.10 -14.16 -3.35
CA ALA A 6 10.65 -15.07 -2.30
C ALA A 6 9.68 -14.33 -1.37
N GLY A 7 8.41 -14.74 -1.39
CA GLY A 7 7.36 -14.10 -0.61
C GLY A 7 5.95 -14.48 -1.06
N THR A 8 4.97 -13.76 -0.56
CA THR A 8 3.55 -14.01 -0.84
C THR A 8 3.22 -13.69 -2.29
N ALA A 9 2.55 -14.60 -2.98
CA ALA A 9 1.97 -14.45 -4.30
C ALA A 9 0.82 -15.45 -4.44
N TRP A 10 0.15 -15.52 -5.61
CA TRP A 10 -0.89 -16.50 -5.84
C TRP A 10 -0.51 -17.90 -5.28
N PRO A 11 -1.40 -18.62 -4.59
CA PRO A 11 -2.84 -18.41 -4.46
C PRO A 11 -3.24 -17.46 -3.31
N TYR A 12 -2.32 -16.78 -2.67
CA TYR A 12 -2.63 -15.84 -1.59
C TYR A 12 -3.19 -14.55 -2.15
N ARG A 13 -4.09 -13.90 -1.38
CA ARG A 13 -4.67 -12.60 -1.68
C ARG A 13 -4.09 -11.49 -0.80
N GLY A 14 -4.35 -10.25 -1.19
CA GLY A 14 -4.02 -9.05 -0.41
C GLY A 14 -2.75 -8.34 -0.88
N GLY A 15 -2.41 -7.25 -0.19
CA GLY A 15 -1.40 -6.30 -0.61
C GLY A 15 -0.01 -6.89 -0.84
N LEU A 16 0.39 -7.89 -0.05
CA LEU A 16 1.70 -8.55 -0.20
C LEU A 16 1.79 -9.34 -1.52
N ALA A 17 0.74 -10.09 -1.86
CA ALA A 17 0.68 -10.84 -3.10
C ALA A 17 0.67 -9.90 -4.31
N ALA A 18 -0.25 -8.94 -4.31
CA ALA A 18 -0.37 -7.94 -5.37
C ALA A 18 0.94 -7.17 -5.59
N PHE A 19 1.65 -6.79 -4.52
CA PHE A 19 2.94 -6.13 -4.61
C PHE A 19 4.00 -7.00 -5.30
N ASN A 20 4.18 -8.24 -4.85
CA ASN A 20 5.21 -9.12 -5.39
C ASN A 20 4.93 -9.51 -6.85
N GLU A 21 3.68 -9.73 -7.20
CA GLU A 21 3.28 -10.01 -8.57
C GLU A 21 3.46 -8.79 -9.48
N ARG A 22 3.11 -7.59 -8.99
CA ARG A 22 3.34 -6.36 -9.76
C ARG A 22 4.83 -6.05 -9.92
N LEU A 23 5.64 -6.28 -8.89
CA LEU A 23 7.10 -6.16 -8.97
C LEU A 23 7.69 -7.14 -9.99
N ALA A 24 7.20 -8.39 -10.01
CA ALA A 24 7.60 -9.38 -10.99
C ALA A 24 7.32 -8.91 -12.43
N ARG A 25 6.11 -8.38 -12.68
CA ARG A 25 5.73 -7.82 -13.99
C ARG A 25 6.62 -6.63 -14.38
N GLN A 26 7.03 -5.80 -13.42
CA GLN A 26 7.95 -4.70 -13.70
C GLN A 26 9.32 -5.22 -14.15
N PHE A 27 9.87 -6.20 -13.45
CA PHE A 27 11.14 -6.81 -13.88
C PHE A 27 11.04 -7.49 -15.25
N ILE A 28 9.92 -8.16 -15.56
CA ILE A 28 9.68 -8.75 -16.89
C ILE A 28 9.63 -7.66 -17.96
N ALA A 29 8.93 -6.55 -17.71
CA ALA A 29 8.87 -5.41 -18.62
C ALA A 29 10.25 -4.77 -18.87
N GLU A 30 11.17 -4.93 -17.94
CA GLU A 30 12.58 -4.52 -18.03
C GLU A 30 13.51 -5.62 -18.61
N ASN A 31 12.94 -6.60 -19.32
CA ASN A 31 13.64 -7.70 -20.01
C ASN A 31 14.43 -8.64 -19.05
N ASN A 32 13.92 -8.90 -17.85
CA ASN A 32 14.49 -9.90 -16.96
C ASN A 32 13.66 -11.19 -16.97
N GLU A 33 14.34 -12.33 -16.72
CA GLU A 33 13.68 -13.58 -16.39
C GLU A 33 13.29 -13.57 -14.91
N VAL A 34 12.02 -13.78 -14.59
CA VAL A 34 11.54 -13.69 -13.20
C VAL A 34 10.89 -14.98 -12.76
N LYS A 35 11.20 -15.41 -11.53
CA LYS A 35 10.54 -16.53 -10.89
C LYS A 35 10.15 -16.20 -9.45
N ILE A 36 8.87 -16.43 -9.12
CA ILE A 36 8.35 -16.25 -7.76
C ILE A 36 8.37 -17.58 -7.03
N PHE A 37 8.96 -17.59 -5.83
CA PHE A 37 8.91 -18.68 -4.88
C PHE A 37 7.96 -18.30 -3.75
N THR A 38 6.73 -18.77 -3.83
CA THR A 38 5.68 -18.43 -2.87
C THR A 38 5.44 -19.53 -1.85
N PHE A 39 4.57 -19.23 -0.91
CA PHE A 39 4.23 -20.15 0.15
C PHE A 39 3.33 -21.28 -0.35
N SER A 40 3.61 -22.51 0.09
CA SER A 40 2.65 -23.60 0.12
C SER A 40 1.76 -23.51 1.37
N MET A 41 2.33 -22.94 2.47
CA MET A 41 1.62 -22.56 3.70
C MET A 41 2.31 -21.31 4.28
N GLN A 42 1.57 -20.18 4.34
CA GLN A 42 2.07 -18.92 4.89
C GLN A 42 1.77 -18.81 6.38
N TYR A 43 0.51 -18.96 6.75
CA TYR A 43 0.07 -19.03 8.13
C TYR A 43 -0.71 -20.34 8.35
N PRO A 44 -0.52 -21.02 9.48
CA PRO A 44 -1.47 -22.03 9.94
C PRO A 44 -2.87 -21.40 10.06
N ASP A 45 -3.92 -22.14 9.69
CA ASP A 45 -5.28 -21.61 9.63
C ASP A 45 -5.76 -20.99 10.96
N PHE A 46 -5.33 -21.55 12.09
CA PHE A 46 -5.67 -21.03 13.42
C PHE A 46 -5.00 -19.71 13.78
N LEU A 47 -3.96 -19.29 13.04
CA LEU A 47 -3.27 -17.99 13.24
C LEU A 47 -3.75 -16.92 12.25
N PHE A 48 -4.60 -17.27 11.30
CA PHE A 48 -5.08 -16.31 10.32
C PHE A 48 -6.36 -15.61 10.81
N PRO A 49 -6.36 -14.28 10.98
CA PRO A 49 -7.49 -13.58 11.57
C PRO A 49 -8.69 -13.38 10.63
N GLY A 50 -8.56 -13.73 9.34
CA GLY A 50 -9.59 -13.54 8.31
C GLY A 50 -10.33 -14.83 7.93
N LYS A 51 -11.38 -14.72 7.12
CA LYS A 51 -12.16 -15.86 6.63
C LYS A 51 -11.36 -16.78 5.70
N THR A 52 -10.53 -16.23 4.83
CA THR A 52 -9.63 -16.97 3.94
C THR A 52 -8.42 -16.13 3.57
N GLN A 53 -7.26 -16.78 3.45
CA GLN A 53 -6.03 -16.16 2.95
C GLN A 53 -5.83 -16.38 1.44
N TYR A 54 -6.73 -17.11 0.79
CA TYR A 54 -6.61 -17.51 -0.60
C TYR A 54 -7.50 -16.67 -1.51
N SER A 55 -7.05 -16.54 -2.76
CA SER A 55 -7.79 -15.93 -3.87
C SER A 55 -8.58 -16.99 -4.62
N ASP A 56 -9.77 -16.65 -5.05
CA ASP A 56 -10.58 -17.50 -5.95
C ASP A 56 -10.17 -17.33 -7.43
N ALA A 57 -9.28 -16.38 -7.73
CA ALA A 57 -8.79 -16.14 -9.07
C ALA A 57 -7.84 -17.26 -9.54
N PRO A 58 -7.83 -17.61 -10.85
CA PRO A 58 -6.87 -18.56 -11.40
C PRO A 58 -5.43 -18.05 -11.27
N GLN A 59 -4.47 -18.96 -11.39
CA GLN A 59 -3.06 -18.60 -11.40
C GLN A 59 -2.79 -17.64 -12.57
N PRO A 60 -2.08 -16.50 -12.33
CA PRO A 60 -1.63 -15.63 -13.41
C PRO A 60 -0.74 -16.39 -14.41
N GLU A 61 -1.15 -16.40 -15.68
CA GLU A 61 -0.43 -17.11 -16.75
C GLU A 61 0.89 -16.43 -17.13
N ASP A 62 0.99 -15.13 -16.88
CA ASP A 62 2.14 -14.27 -17.19
C ASP A 62 3.27 -14.38 -16.14
N LEU A 63 3.05 -15.12 -15.04
CA LEU A 63 4.00 -15.22 -13.94
C LEU A 63 4.44 -16.67 -13.65
N ALA A 64 5.73 -16.89 -13.61
CA ALA A 64 6.31 -18.17 -13.20
C ALA A 64 6.30 -18.32 -11.66
N ILE A 65 5.24 -18.88 -11.09
CA ILE A 65 5.04 -19.04 -9.64
C ILE A 65 5.27 -20.49 -9.21
N SER A 66 6.09 -20.69 -8.18
CA SER A 66 6.36 -21.99 -7.56
C SER A 66 6.05 -21.96 -6.07
N ARG A 67 5.12 -22.81 -5.62
CA ARG A 67 4.69 -22.94 -4.21
C ARG A 67 5.64 -23.88 -3.46
N THR A 68 6.71 -23.35 -2.89
CA THR A 68 7.78 -24.17 -2.28
C THR A 68 8.03 -23.88 -0.82
N ILE A 69 7.57 -22.75 -0.28
CA ILE A 69 7.87 -22.28 1.06
C ILE A 69 6.74 -22.69 2.03
N ASN A 70 7.09 -23.40 3.08
CA ASN A 70 6.22 -23.58 4.24
C ASN A 70 6.83 -22.84 5.43
N SER A 71 6.10 -21.89 6.01
CA SER A 71 6.64 -20.97 7.02
C SER A 71 7.18 -21.64 8.28
N ILE A 72 6.64 -22.82 8.64
CA ILE A 72 6.99 -23.55 9.85
C ILE A 72 7.78 -24.84 9.60
N ASN A 73 7.95 -25.29 8.34
CA ASN A 73 8.66 -26.53 8.02
C ASN A 73 10.07 -26.23 7.47
N PRO A 74 11.14 -26.40 8.25
CA PRO A 74 12.51 -26.09 7.83
C PRO A 74 13.00 -26.87 6.61
N PHE A 75 12.54 -28.10 6.39
CA PHE A 75 12.95 -28.89 5.21
C PHE A 75 12.58 -28.21 3.90
N THR A 76 11.47 -27.49 3.87
CA THR A 76 11.04 -26.73 2.69
C THR A 76 11.97 -25.54 2.41
N TRP A 77 12.58 -24.95 3.44
CA TRP A 77 13.49 -23.80 3.28
C TRP A 77 14.76 -24.23 2.53
N PHE A 78 15.33 -25.38 2.89
CA PHE A 78 16.48 -25.97 2.17
C PHE A 78 16.10 -26.37 0.74
N LYS A 79 14.90 -26.98 0.54
CA LYS A 79 14.38 -27.32 -0.78
C LYS A 79 14.20 -26.07 -1.66
N THR A 80 13.64 -25.00 -1.10
CA THR A 80 13.45 -23.71 -1.79
C THR A 80 14.80 -23.08 -2.15
N ALA A 81 15.75 -23.00 -1.23
CA ALA A 81 17.10 -22.49 -1.52
C ALA A 81 17.79 -23.29 -2.63
N ARG A 82 17.61 -24.63 -2.67
CA ARG A 82 18.11 -25.48 -3.77
C ARG A 82 17.40 -25.17 -5.09
N ALA A 83 16.10 -24.92 -5.07
CA ALA A 83 15.32 -24.55 -6.26
C ALA A 83 15.75 -23.17 -6.81
N ILE A 84 15.98 -22.18 -5.93
CA ILE A 84 16.52 -20.87 -6.28
C ILE A 84 17.88 -21.00 -6.98
N ARG A 85 18.77 -21.82 -6.43
CA ARG A 85 20.08 -22.09 -7.04
C ARG A 85 19.95 -22.76 -8.41
N LYS A 86 19.08 -23.78 -8.53
CA LYS A 86 18.85 -24.48 -9.81
C LYS A 86 18.29 -23.57 -10.90
N ALA A 87 17.53 -22.54 -10.51
CA ALA A 87 17.02 -21.53 -11.41
C ALA A 87 18.10 -20.49 -11.82
N ASN A 88 19.34 -20.63 -11.35
CA ASN A 88 20.46 -19.72 -11.61
C ASN A 88 20.10 -18.26 -11.34
N ILE A 89 19.43 -18.00 -10.23
CA ILE A 89 19.02 -16.64 -9.84
C ILE A 89 20.24 -15.78 -9.53
N ASP A 90 20.31 -14.59 -10.10
CA ASP A 90 21.34 -13.59 -9.88
C ASP A 90 21.04 -12.76 -8.62
N ILE A 91 19.77 -12.32 -8.51
CA ILE A 91 19.27 -11.49 -7.42
C ILE A 91 18.03 -12.17 -6.82
N LEU A 92 18.03 -12.34 -5.51
CA LEU A 92 16.86 -12.78 -4.74
C LEU A 92 16.27 -11.59 -4.00
N VAL A 93 15.05 -11.21 -4.35
CA VAL A 93 14.27 -10.17 -3.65
C VAL A 93 13.36 -10.83 -2.63
N ILE A 94 13.38 -10.34 -1.39
CA ILE A 94 12.54 -10.84 -0.29
C ILE A 94 11.74 -9.69 0.28
N LYS A 95 10.40 -9.80 0.28
CA LYS A 95 9.55 -8.85 0.99
C LYS A 95 9.38 -9.30 2.43
N PHE A 96 9.76 -8.43 3.39
CA PHE A 96 9.71 -8.72 4.82
C PHE A 96 8.70 -7.80 5.52
N TRP A 97 7.76 -8.37 6.28
CA TRP A 97 6.64 -7.63 6.87
C TRP A 97 6.37 -7.93 8.35
N ILE A 98 6.88 -9.07 8.87
CA ILE A 98 6.67 -9.48 10.26
C ILE A 98 7.82 -10.36 10.75
N PRO A 99 8.29 -10.18 12.01
CA PRO A 99 9.40 -10.96 12.57
C PRO A 99 9.21 -12.48 12.55
N LEU A 100 7.97 -12.95 12.67
CA LEU A 100 7.64 -14.39 12.64
C LEU A 100 8.12 -15.09 11.35
N MET A 101 8.26 -14.38 10.25
CA MET A 101 8.79 -14.92 8.99
C MET A 101 10.31 -14.96 8.92
N ALA A 102 11.01 -14.40 9.89
CA ALA A 102 12.47 -14.34 9.91
C ALA A 102 13.17 -15.70 9.87
N PRO A 103 12.74 -16.75 10.62
CA PRO A 103 13.38 -18.06 10.55
C PRO A 103 13.33 -18.66 9.13
N CYS A 104 12.18 -18.56 8.49
CA CYS A 104 11.94 -19.09 7.15
C CYS A 104 12.72 -18.29 6.09
N LEU A 105 12.36 -17.02 5.92
CA LEU A 105 12.93 -16.15 4.88
C LEU A 105 14.41 -15.87 5.12
N GLY A 106 14.84 -15.71 6.37
CA GLY A 106 16.25 -15.52 6.72
C GLY A 106 17.12 -16.74 6.44
N THR A 107 16.59 -17.96 6.65
CA THR A 107 17.33 -19.18 6.30
C THR A 107 17.50 -19.33 4.79
N ILE A 108 16.41 -19.08 4.02
CA ILE A 108 16.45 -19.08 2.55
C ILE A 108 17.47 -18.04 2.05
N ALA A 109 17.42 -16.81 2.57
CA ALA A 109 18.35 -15.74 2.26
C ALA A 109 19.81 -16.14 2.51
N ARG A 110 20.11 -16.67 3.70
CA ARG A 110 21.45 -17.10 4.10
C ARG A 110 22.00 -18.21 3.20
N LEU A 111 21.14 -19.15 2.83
CA LEU A 111 21.55 -20.26 1.95
C LEU A 111 21.77 -19.78 0.51
N ALA A 112 20.98 -18.83 0.02
CA ALA A 112 21.18 -18.20 -1.28
C ALA A 112 22.51 -17.41 -1.32
N ARG A 113 22.77 -16.57 -0.32
CA ARG A 113 24.04 -15.80 -0.19
C ARG A 113 25.28 -16.68 -0.18
N ARG A 114 25.25 -17.80 0.54
CA ARG A 114 26.37 -18.77 0.56
C ARG A 114 26.70 -19.36 -0.81
N LYS A 115 25.82 -19.18 -1.79
CA LYS A 115 25.99 -19.61 -3.18
C LYS A 115 26.27 -18.46 -4.14
N GLY A 116 26.58 -17.28 -3.62
CA GLY A 116 26.90 -16.09 -4.40
C GLY A 116 25.69 -15.35 -4.96
N ILE A 117 24.46 -15.75 -4.59
CA ILE A 117 23.24 -15.04 -4.99
C ILE A 117 23.12 -13.79 -4.11
N ARG A 118 22.94 -12.64 -4.72
CA ARG A 118 22.73 -11.37 -4.01
C ARG A 118 21.32 -11.31 -3.47
N VAL A 119 21.17 -10.96 -2.20
CA VAL A 119 19.88 -10.90 -1.52
C VAL A 119 19.52 -9.46 -1.14
N VAL A 120 18.42 -8.96 -1.68
CA VAL A 120 17.84 -7.63 -1.37
C VAL A 120 16.51 -7.84 -0.66
N SER A 121 16.28 -7.15 0.45
CA SER A 121 14.99 -7.19 1.13
C SER A 121 14.26 -5.87 1.04
N ILE A 122 12.98 -5.92 0.66
CA ILE A 122 12.03 -4.80 0.76
C ILE A 122 11.34 -4.94 2.11
N LEU A 123 11.40 -3.87 2.92
CA LEU A 123 10.89 -3.85 4.28
C LEU A 123 9.55 -3.09 4.33
N ASP A 124 8.47 -3.78 4.71
CA ASP A 124 7.19 -3.14 5.03
C ASP A 124 7.22 -2.60 6.47
N ASN A 125 7.62 -3.47 7.41
CA ASN A 125 7.84 -3.16 8.81
C ASN A 125 9.05 -3.94 9.32
N VAL A 126 9.82 -3.34 10.22
CA VAL A 126 10.90 -4.02 10.93
C VAL A 126 10.46 -4.36 12.36
N ILE A 127 9.95 -3.36 13.08
CA ILE A 127 9.42 -3.51 14.43
C ILE A 127 7.89 -3.57 14.32
N PRO A 128 7.23 -4.63 14.83
CA PRO A 128 5.77 -4.71 14.81
C PRO A 128 5.14 -3.67 15.75
N HIS A 129 3.88 -3.29 15.48
CA HIS A 129 3.13 -2.36 16.33
C HIS A 129 2.91 -2.90 17.74
N GLU A 130 2.79 -4.23 17.88
CA GLU A 130 2.69 -4.95 19.15
C GLU A 130 3.92 -5.85 19.29
N PRO A 131 5.03 -5.34 19.86
CA PRO A 131 6.28 -6.07 19.92
C PRO A 131 6.27 -7.14 21.02
N HIS A 132 6.78 -8.32 20.69
CA HIS A 132 7.03 -9.41 21.62
C HIS A 132 8.53 -9.46 22.00
N PHE A 133 8.87 -10.09 23.13
CA PHE A 133 10.25 -10.13 23.63
C PHE A 133 11.21 -10.88 22.67
N TRP A 134 10.72 -11.84 21.87
CA TRP A 134 11.51 -12.59 20.89
C TRP A 134 11.74 -11.87 19.57
N ASP A 135 10.96 -10.83 19.24
CA ASP A 135 11.01 -10.15 17.94
C ASP A 135 12.40 -9.60 17.63
N LYS A 136 13.09 -9.03 18.63
CA LYS A 136 14.43 -8.49 18.45
C LYS A 136 15.44 -9.54 17.97
N TRP A 137 15.32 -10.78 18.40
CA TRP A 137 16.21 -11.86 17.98
C TRP A 137 15.88 -12.32 16.55
N LEU A 138 14.59 -12.44 16.23
CA LEU A 138 14.11 -12.79 14.90
C LEU A 138 14.52 -11.75 13.87
N ILE A 139 14.35 -10.46 14.18
CA ILE A 139 14.77 -9.35 13.32
C ILE A 139 16.29 -9.39 13.10
N ARG A 140 17.09 -9.53 14.15
CA ARG A 140 18.55 -9.64 14.02
C ARG A 140 18.98 -10.82 13.16
N TYR A 141 18.30 -11.96 13.30
CA TYR A 141 18.57 -13.13 12.49
C TYR A 141 18.33 -12.84 11.01
N PHE A 142 17.19 -12.23 10.68
CA PHE A 142 16.83 -11.87 9.31
C PHE A 142 17.80 -10.84 8.72
N ILE A 143 18.03 -9.72 9.40
CA ILE A 143 18.90 -8.64 8.94
C ILE A 143 20.33 -9.13 8.66
N ARG A 144 20.87 -10.03 9.49
CA ARG A 144 22.19 -10.64 9.25
C ARG A 144 22.21 -11.57 8.03
N SER A 145 21.05 -11.97 7.54
CA SER A 145 20.92 -12.93 6.42
C SER A 145 20.81 -12.26 5.05
N VAL A 146 20.64 -10.94 5.00
CA VAL A 146 20.38 -10.13 3.80
C VAL A 146 21.55 -9.22 3.50
N ASP A 147 21.82 -8.91 2.23
CA ASP A 147 22.92 -8.03 1.81
C ASP A 147 22.52 -6.57 1.86
N ARG A 148 21.36 -6.21 1.31
CA ARG A 148 20.87 -4.84 1.14
C ARG A 148 19.40 -4.75 1.48
N PHE A 149 18.95 -3.56 1.88
CA PHE A 149 17.58 -3.30 2.30
C PHE A 149 17.00 -2.09 1.58
N ILE A 150 15.74 -2.19 1.24
CA ILE A 150 14.93 -1.09 0.76
C ILE A 150 13.84 -0.84 1.80
N ALA A 151 13.90 0.29 2.47
CA ALA A 151 12.87 0.76 3.38
C ALA A 151 11.88 1.64 2.62
N MET A 152 10.58 1.44 2.84
CA MET A 152 9.56 2.20 2.11
C MET A 152 9.10 3.48 2.84
N SER A 153 9.65 3.76 4.03
CA SER A 153 9.48 5.02 4.77
C SER A 153 10.71 5.30 5.63
N ASP A 154 10.86 6.55 6.08
CA ASP A 154 11.94 6.93 6.99
C ASP A 154 11.84 6.19 8.32
N SER A 155 10.65 6.02 8.87
CA SER A 155 10.46 5.26 10.12
C SER A 155 10.93 3.81 10.01
N VAL A 156 10.62 3.12 8.90
CA VAL A 156 11.09 1.74 8.64
C VAL A 156 12.61 1.71 8.43
N ARG A 157 13.18 2.74 7.80
CA ARG A 157 14.62 2.90 7.64
C ARG A 157 15.32 3.03 8.99
N GLU A 158 14.85 3.93 9.83
CA GLU A 158 15.37 4.12 11.19
C GLU A 158 15.29 2.85 12.03
N ASP A 159 14.16 2.15 11.96
CA ASP A 159 14.00 0.88 12.65
C ASP A 159 15.00 -0.19 12.17
N CYS A 160 15.26 -0.27 10.87
CA CYS A 160 16.27 -1.18 10.33
C CYS A 160 17.68 -0.82 10.81
N LEU A 161 18.02 0.46 10.82
CA LEU A 161 19.32 0.96 11.27
C LEU A 161 19.65 0.60 12.72
N LYS A 162 18.64 0.49 13.61
CA LYS A 162 18.82 0.05 15.02
C LYS A 162 19.39 -1.37 15.16
N PHE A 163 19.26 -2.19 14.12
CA PHE A 163 19.73 -3.59 14.12
C PHE A 163 21.01 -3.79 13.31
N LEU A 164 21.52 -2.76 12.65
CA LEU A 164 22.73 -2.80 11.83
C LEU A 164 23.93 -2.16 12.55
N PRO A 165 25.14 -2.74 12.41
CA PRO A 165 26.35 -2.06 12.86
C PRO A 165 26.65 -0.83 11.99
N ALA A 166 27.38 0.14 12.52
CA ALA A 166 27.73 1.37 11.80
C ALA A 166 28.35 1.14 10.42
N SER A 167 29.16 0.10 10.30
CA SER A 167 29.82 -0.31 9.03
C SER A 167 28.86 -0.84 7.95
N ARG A 168 27.58 -1.02 8.24
CA ARG A 168 26.57 -1.52 7.33
C ARG A 168 25.34 -0.62 7.18
N GLN A 169 25.38 0.59 7.69
CA GLN A 169 24.24 1.50 7.60
C GLN A 169 23.97 1.99 6.16
N ASP A 170 25.01 2.01 5.32
CA ASP A 170 24.94 2.31 3.88
C ASP A 170 24.20 1.25 3.05
N CYS A 171 23.91 0.07 3.64
CA CYS A 171 23.16 -0.98 2.97
C CYS A 171 21.64 -0.77 3.00
N VAL A 172 21.14 0.30 3.63
CA VAL A 172 19.71 0.63 3.69
C VAL A 172 19.40 1.84 2.80
N THR A 173 18.60 1.62 1.79
CA THR A 173 18.15 2.68 0.86
C THR A 173 16.67 2.96 1.08
N LEU A 174 16.30 4.25 1.05
CA LEU A 174 14.91 4.67 1.05
C LEU A 174 14.34 4.61 -0.37
N SER A 175 13.21 3.94 -0.52
CA SER A 175 12.39 3.98 -1.72
C SER A 175 10.93 3.94 -1.31
N PRO A 176 10.17 5.03 -1.52
CA PRO A 176 8.76 5.06 -1.16
C PRO A 176 7.98 3.91 -1.79
N HIS A 177 6.85 3.55 -1.18
CA HIS A 177 5.97 2.52 -1.74
C HIS A 177 5.56 2.89 -3.17
N PRO A 178 5.75 2.00 -4.16
CA PRO A 178 5.34 2.27 -5.54
C PRO A 178 3.82 2.47 -5.67
N LEU A 179 3.40 3.00 -6.82
CA LEU A 179 1.99 3.19 -7.14
C LEU A 179 1.21 1.88 -7.06
N TYR A 180 -0.01 1.94 -6.57
CA TYR A 180 -1.00 0.88 -6.74
C TYR A 180 -1.69 1.05 -8.09
N ASP A 181 -1.07 0.54 -9.15
CA ASP A 181 -1.53 0.63 -10.54
C ASP A 181 -2.26 -0.63 -11.03
N ASN A 182 -2.55 -1.56 -10.11
CA ASN A 182 -3.23 -2.83 -10.39
C ASN A 182 -4.76 -2.71 -10.52
N PHE A 183 -5.33 -1.53 -10.27
CA PHE A 183 -6.79 -1.29 -10.35
C PHE A 183 -7.26 -0.88 -11.76
N GLY A 184 -6.41 -1.01 -12.76
CA GLY A 184 -6.71 -0.68 -14.16
C GLY A 184 -6.52 0.81 -14.48
N LYS A 185 -6.88 1.18 -15.71
CA LYS A 185 -6.77 2.57 -16.19
C LYS A 185 -7.95 3.41 -15.69
N ALA A 186 -7.71 4.71 -15.53
CA ALA A 186 -8.77 5.67 -15.29
C ALA A 186 -9.82 5.64 -16.40
N VAL A 187 -11.08 5.82 -16.03
CA VAL A 187 -12.20 5.98 -16.96
C VAL A 187 -12.66 7.45 -16.97
N PRO A 188 -13.37 7.91 -18.01
CA PRO A 188 -13.94 9.25 -18.01
C PRO A 188 -14.78 9.49 -16.75
N LYS A 189 -14.67 10.68 -16.14
CA LYS A 189 -15.39 11.04 -14.91
C LYS A 189 -16.91 10.88 -15.06
N THR A 190 -17.46 11.27 -16.20
CA THR A 190 -18.87 11.15 -16.51
C THR A 190 -19.33 9.69 -16.52
N GLU A 191 -18.55 8.80 -17.14
CA GLU A 191 -18.80 7.36 -17.17
C GLU A 191 -18.74 6.77 -15.75
N ALA A 192 -17.70 7.12 -14.98
CA ALA A 192 -17.53 6.65 -13.61
C ALA A 192 -18.70 7.03 -12.72
N ARG A 193 -19.16 8.29 -12.81
CA ARG A 193 -20.30 8.80 -12.04
C ARG A 193 -21.61 8.14 -12.47
N GLN A 194 -21.81 7.94 -13.75
CA GLN A 194 -22.97 7.22 -14.27
C GLN A 194 -23.01 5.78 -13.76
N PHE A 195 -21.88 5.08 -13.82
CA PHE A 195 -21.75 3.70 -13.33
C PHE A 195 -22.07 3.58 -11.82
N LEU A 196 -21.66 4.57 -11.03
CA LEU A 196 -21.87 4.58 -9.58
C LEU A 196 -23.21 5.22 -9.15
N GLY A 197 -24.02 5.75 -10.10
CA GLY A 197 -25.25 6.50 -9.80
C GLY A 197 -24.99 7.79 -9.03
N LEU A 198 -23.90 8.49 -9.35
CA LEU A 198 -23.49 9.72 -8.68
C LEU A 198 -23.83 10.96 -9.53
N PRO A 199 -24.15 12.12 -8.91
CA PRO A 199 -24.47 13.35 -9.62
C PRO A 199 -23.28 13.86 -10.44
N GLN A 200 -23.57 14.46 -11.60
CA GLN A 200 -22.55 14.96 -12.53
C GLN A 200 -22.05 16.36 -12.16
N ASP A 201 -22.86 17.13 -11.48
CA ASP A 201 -22.69 18.56 -11.17
C ASP A 201 -22.03 18.82 -9.81
N LYS A 202 -22.06 17.86 -8.88
CA LYS A 202 -21.48 18.02 -7.54
C LYS A 202 -19.96 17.76 -7.50
N THR A 203 -19.30 18.41 -6.58
CA THR A 203 -17.91 18.07 -6.17
C THR A 203 -17.95 16.85 -5.26
N ILE A 204 -17.27 15.78 -5.65
CA ILE A 204 -17.26 14.50 -4.94
C ILE A 204 -16.02 14.38 -4.08
N LEU A 205 -16.22 14.28 -2.77
CA LEU A 205 -15.23 13.91 -1.78
C LEU A 205 -15.28 12.38 -1.59
N LEU A 206 -14.18 11.68 -1.70
CA LEU A 206 -14.12 10.23 -1.53
C LEU A 206 -13.32 9.85 -0.29
N PHE A 207 -13.96 9.18 0.66
CA PHE A 207 -13.34 8.37 1.70
C PHE A 207 -13.34 6.91 1.24
N PHE A 208 -12.16 6.25 1.24
CA PHE A 208 -12.03 4.91 0.64
C PHE A 208 -11.32 3.90 1.54
N GLY A 209 -11.77 2.62 1.43
CA GLY A 209 -11.19 1.43 2.07
C GLY A 209 -11.84 1.08 3.39
N PHE A 210 -11.39 -0.01 4.04
CA PHE A 210 -11.99 -0.49 5.30
C PHE A 210 -12.20 0.64 6.30
N ILE A 211 -13.43 0.75 6.81
CA ILE A 211 -13.82 1.78 7.77
C ILE A 211 -13.39 1.29 9.15
N ARG A 212 -12.33 1.92 9.67
CA ARG A 212 -11.76 1.67 11.00
C ARG A 212 -11.64 2.98 11.75
N ASP A 213 -11.70 2.95 13.06
CA ASP A 213 -11.68 4.15 13.89
C ASP A 213 -10.46 5.04 13.63
N TYR A 214 -9.26 4.45 13.50
CA TYR A 214 -8.05 5.23 13.23
C TYR A 214 -8.06 6.00 11.90
N LYS A 215 -8.93 5.62 10.95
CA LYS A 215 -9.09 6.33 9.67
C LYS A 215 -9.92 7.60 9.76
N GLY A 216 -10.56 7.85 10.91
CA GLY A 216 -11.15 9.14 11.24
C GLY A 216 -12.37 9.51 10.41
N LEU A 217 -13.22 8.54 10.02
CA LEU A 217 -14.46 8.87 9.32
C LEU A 217 -15.37 9.77 10.17
N ASP A 218 -15.41 9.57 11.48
CA ASP A 218 -16.12 10.42 12.44
C ASP A 218 -15.60 11.87 12.40
N LEU A 219 -14.30 12.04 12.34
CA LEU A 219 -13.65 13.35 12.24
C LEU A 219 -14.03 14.04 10.89
N LEU A 220 -14.03 13.26 9.80
CA LEU A 220 -14.47 13.77 8.50
C LEU A 220 -15.95 14.19 8.50
N MET A 221 -16.83 13.40 9.08
CA MET A 221 -18.25 13.72 9.16
C MET A 221 -18.50 15.01 9.94
N LYS A 222 -17.81 15.20 11.07
CA LYS A 222 -17.87 16.45 11.86
C LYS A 222 -17.35 17.65 11.06
N ALA A 223 -16.23 17.50 10.37
CA ALA A 223 -15.69 18.53 9.49
C ALA A 223 -16.64 18.84 8.32
N TYR A 224 -17.19 17.80 7.70
CA TYR A 224 -18.13 17.92 6.60
C TYR A 224 -19.44 18.61 7.01
N ALA A 225 -19.91 18.41 8.25
CA ALA A 225 -21.08 19.09 8.79
C ALA A 225 -20.93 20.64 8.81
N LYS A 226 -19.69 21.13 8.94
CA LYS A 226 -19.37 22.57 9.03
C LYS A 226 -19.27 23.28 7.68
N VAL A 227 -19.33 22.57 6.55
CA VAL A 227 -19.21 23.16 5.21
C VAL A 227 -20.57 23.18 4.49
N PRO A 228 -20.83 24.16 3.58
CA PRO A 228 -22.02 24.16 2.72
C PRO A 228 -22.06 22.92 1.82
N LYS A 229 -23.25 22.27 1.68
CA LYS A 229 -23.40 20.97 1.00
C LYS A 229 -24.07 21.04 -0.37
N GLU A 230 -24.53 22.21 -0.79
CA GLU A 230 -25.32 22.37 -2.02
C GLU A 230 -24.63 21.76 -3.24
N ASN A 231 -23.32 21.99 -3.35
CA ASN A 231 -22.48 21.50 -4.45
C ASN A 231 -21.51 20.41 -4.03
N LEU A 232 -21.68 19.79 -2.85
CA LEU A 232 -20.82 18.74 -2.33
C LEU A 232 -21.58 17.41 -2.17
N LEU A 233 -20.86 16.33 -2.34
CA LEU A 233 -21.30 14.98 -1.96
C LEU A 233 -20.11 14.23 -1.36
N LEU A 234 -20.31 13.72 -0.15
CA LEU A 234 -19.36 12.79 0.46
C LEU A 234 -19.70 11.36 0.05
N VAL A 235 -18.78 10.67 -0.59
CA VAL A 235 -18.88 9.23 -0.89
C VAL A 235 -18.01 8.48 0.11
N VAL A 236 -18.63 7.62 0.90
CA VAL A 236 -17.94 6.71 1.83
C VAL A 236 -17.98 5.31 1.22
N ALA A 237 -16.82 4.80 0.82
CA ALA A 237 -16.70 3.57 0.05
C ALA A 237 -15.76 2.56 0.72
N GLY A 238 -16.31 1.43 1.17
CA GLY A 238 -15.60 0.31 1.81
C GLY A 238 -16.32 -0.26 3.02
N GLU A 239 -16.00 -1.50 3.35
CA GLU A 239 -16.65 -2.25 4.41
C GLU A 239 -16.34 -1.68 5.80
N PHE A 240 -17.32 -1.73 6.68
CA PHE A 240 -17.09 -1.52 8.11
C PHE A 240 -16.30 -2.70 8.70
N TYR A 241 -15.22 -2.39 9.39
CA TYR A 241 -14.45 -3.41 10.12
C TYR A 241 -15.19 -3.90 11.37
N ASN A 242 -15.89 -2.96 12.04
CA ASN A 242 -16.78 -3.20 13.17
C ASN A 242 -18.20 -2.81 12.80
N ASN A 243 -19.12 -2.81 13.76
CA ASN A 243 -20.48 -2.31 13.55
C ASN A 243 -20.46 -0.84 13.09
N GLY A 244 -21.17 -0.56 11.99
CA GLY A 244 -21.27 0.78 11.39
C GLY A 244 -22.34 1.69 12.01
N GLU A 245 -23.11 1.22 13.00
CA GLU A 245 -24.23 1.96 13.60
C GLU A 245 -23.80 3.32 14.12
N GLN A 246 -22.66 3.39 14.82
CA GLN A 246 -22.11 4.66 15.33
C GLN A 246 -22.00 5.78 14.28
N TYR A 247 -21.75 5.43 13.01
CA TYR A 247 -21.64 6.42 11.93
C TYR A 247 -23.01 6.81 11.39
N LYS A 248 -24.00 5.95 11.50
CA LYS A 248 -25.39 6.25 11.17
C LYS A 248 -26.03 7.16 12.22
N ASP A 249 -25.73 6.90 13.49
CA ASP A 249 -26.14 7.77 14.60
C ASP A 249 -25.51 9.16 14.45
N LEU A 250 -24.23 9.21 14.12
CA LEU A 250 -23.50 10.46 13.88
C LEU A 250 -24.03 11.21 12.63
N GLU A 251 -24.44 10.51 11.56
CA GLU A 251 -25.08 11.10 10.38
C GLU A 251 -26.35 11.85 10.78
N HIS A 252 -27.17 11.22 11.61
CA HIS A 252 -28.41 11.81 12.11
C HIS A 252 -28.14 12.98 13.08
N GLU A 253 -27.25 12.82 14.05
CA GLU A 253 -26.85 13.86 14.99
C GLU A 253 -26.38 15.14 14.28
N LEU A 254 -25.60 14.97 13.21
CA LEU A 254 -25.03 16.06 12.43
C LEU A 254 -25.94 16.57 11.28
N SER A 255 -27.14 16.02 11.12
CA SER A 255 -28.10 16.33 10.05
C SER A 255 -27.46 16.24 8.65
N LEU A 256 -26.79 15.12 8.37
CA LEU A 256 -26.08 14.87 7.12
C LEU A 256 -26.83 13.95 6.15
N GLU A 257 -28.06 13.54 6.48
CA GLU A 257 -28.87 12.65 5.66
C GLU A 257 -29.03 13.20 4.23
N GLY A 258 -28.87 12.32 3.26
CA GLY A 258 -28.93 12.67 1.83
C GLY A 258 -27.71 13.43 1.29
N THR A 259 -26.73 13.76 2.13
CA THR A 259 -25.47 14.42 1.73
C THR A 259 -24.29 13.45 1.69
N ILE A 260 -24.48 12.23 2.21
CA ILE A 260 -23.49 11.14 2.19
C ILE A 260 -24.02 9.98 1.34
N ALA A 261 -23.22 9.57 0.37
CA ALA A 261 -23.48 8.35 -0.42
C ALA A 261 -22.68 7.19 0.16
N TRP A 262 -23.35 6.33 0.89
CA TRP A 262 -22.77 5.14 1.49
C TRP A 262 -22.63 4.01 0.47
N ARG A 263 -21.44 3.40 0.40
CA ARG A 263 -21.09 2.24 -0.41
C ARG A 263 -20.27 1.29 0.47
N THR A 264 -20.95 0.65 1.42
CA THR A 264 -20.33 -0.08 2.54
C THR A 264 -20.20 -1.59 2.32
N ASP A 265 -20.41 -2.03 1.08
CA ASP A 265 -20.09 -3.38 0.65
C ASP A 265 -18.62 -3.50 0.25
N PHE A 266 -18.13 -4.75 0.14
CA PHE A 266 -16.81 -5.03 -0.44
C PHE A 266 -16.72 -4.47 -1.87
N ILE A 267 -15.69 -3.70 -2.14
CA ILE A 267 -15.44 -3.14 -3.47
C ILE A 267 -14.42 -4.01 -4.19
N PRO A 268 -14.84 -4.75 -5.24
CA PRO A 268 -13.93 -5.53 -6.07
C PRO A 268 -12.86 -4.64 -6.74
N ASP A 269 -11.67 -5.20 -6.94
CA ASP A 269 -10.52 -4.48 -7.49
C ASP A 269 -10.80 -3.82 -8.86
N ASP A 270 -11.58 -4.49 -9.71
CA ASP A 270 -11.99 -3.98 -11.03
C ASP A 270 -12.94 -2.77 -10.96
N LYS A 271 -13.59 -2.55 -9.81
CA LYS A 271 -14.50 -1.41 -9.57
C LYS A 271 -13.82 -0.22 -8.90
N VAL A 272 -12.66 -0.40 -8.26
CA VAL A 272 -11.91 0.68 -7.60
C VAL A 272 -11.70 1.87 -8.55
N ARG A 273 -11.35 1.59 -9.81
CA ARG A 273 -11.14 2.63 -10.84
C ARG A 273 -12.31 3.60 -11.00
N TYR A 274 -13.56 3.13 -10.85
CA TYR A 274 -14.73 4.00 -10.98
C TYR A 274 -14.84 4.98 -9.83
N TYR A 275 -14.59 4.54 -8.58
CA TYR A 275 -14.62 5.43 -7.41
C TYR A 275 -13.58 6.53 -7.50
N PHE A 276 -12.34 6.17 -7.81
CA PHE A 276 -11.27 7.16 -7.93
C PHE A 276 -11.44 8.06 -9.17
N SER A 277 -11.96 7.53 -10.29
CA SER A 277 -12.24 8.35 -11.47
C SER A 277 -13.40 9.32 -11.26
N ALA A 278 -14.41 8.95 -10.47
CA ALA A 278 -15.56 9.78 -10.14
C ALA A 278 -15.22 10.93 -9.17
N ALA A 279 -14.24 10.71 -8.29
CA ALA A 279 -13.89 11.65 -7.23
C ALA A 279 -13.19 12.93 -7.74
N ASP A 280 -13.40 14.03 -7.03
CA ASP A 280 -12.65 15.29 -7.19
C ASP A 280 -11.54 15.42 -6.16
N LEU A 281 -11.76 14.94 -4.92
CA LEU A 281 -10.81 14.98 -3.82
C LEU A 281 -10.86 13.67 -3.03
N ILE A 282 -9.70 13.04 -2.80
CA ILE A 282 -9.58 11.88 -1.92
C ILE A 282 -9.29 12.37 -0.51
N VAL A 283 -10.09 11.95 0.46
CA VAL A 283 -9.98 12.44 1.84
C VAL A 283 -9.54 11.31 2.77
N GLN A 284 -8.42 11.50 3.46
CA GLN A 284 -7.82 10.56 4.39
C GLN A 284 -7.58 11.25 5.75
N PRO A 285 -8.62 11.41 6.58
CA PRO A 285 -8.59 12.17 7.83
C PRO A 285 -8.07 11.30 8.99
N TYR A 286 -6.99 10.56 8.75
CA TYR A 286 -6.52 9.54 9.67
C TYR A 286 -6.09 10.14 11.02
N LYS A 287 -6.44 9.49 12.10
CA LYS A 287 -6.02 9.86 13.47
C LYS A 287 -4.60 9.38 13.73
N THR A 288 -4.24 8.23 13.15
CA THR A 288 -2.88 7.66 13.19
C THR A 288 -2.61 6.89 11.89
N ALA A 289 -1.39 6.91 11.40
CA ALA A 289 -0.97 6.09 10.27
C ALA A 289 0.56 5.96 10.22
N THR A 290 1.06 4.88 9.63
CA THR A 290 2.45 4.79 9.16
C THR A 290 2.53 5.10 7.68
N GLN A 291 1.67 4.49 6.88
CA GLN A 291 1.52 4.70 5.45
C GLN A 291 0.06 4.44 5.03
N SER A 292 -0.31 4.84 3.82
CA SER A 292 -1.62 4.54 3.26
C SER A 292 -1.52 4.10 1.80
N GLY A 293 -2.06 2.92 1.48
CA GLY A 293 -2.22 2.49 0.08
C GLY A 293 -3.16 3.39 -0.71
N VAL A 294 -4.12 4.06 -0.04
CA VAL A 294 -5.07 4.97 -0.69
C VAL A 294 -4.37 6.18 -1.32
N THR A 295 -3.27 6.68 -0.73
CA THR A 295 -2.46 7.75 -1.34
C THR A 295 -1.85 7.30 -2.66
N GLN A 296 -1.35 6.06 -2.73
CA GLN A 296 -0.75 5.52 -3.95
C GLN A 296 -1.79 5.26 -5.05
N ILE A 297 -3.02 4.86 -4.66
CA ILE A 297 -4.14 4.75 -5.59
C ILE A 297 -4.54 6.15 -6.10
N ALA A 298 -4.61 7.16 -5.21
CA ALA A 298 -4.93 8.53 -5.59
C ALA A 298 -3.92 9.11 -6.60
N TYR A 299 -2.63 8.86 -6.40
CA TYR A 299 -1.59 9.21 -7.38
C TYR A 299 -1.77 8.49 -8.71
N HIS A 300 -2.09 7.19 -8.69
CA HIS A 300 -2.34 6.43 -9.93
C HIS A 300 -3.45 7.06 -10.76
N PHE A 301 -4.57 7.42 -10.12
CA PHE A 301 -5.72 8.06 -10.77
C PHE A 301 -5.62 9.59 -10.86
N GLU A 302 -4.49 10.18 -10.51
CA GLU A 302 -4.21 11.63 -10.58
C GLU A 302 -5.27 12.47 -9.83
N ARG A 303 -5.63 12.04 -8.62
CA ARG A 303 -6.59 12.76 -7.77
C ARG A 303 -5.89 13.55 -6.69
N PRO A 304 -6.25 14.82 -6.48
CA PRO A 304 -5.77 15.57 -5.33
C PRO A 304 -6.24 14.92 -4.03
N MET A 305 -5.47 15.14 -2.98
CA MET A 305 -5.69 14.49 -1.69
C MET A 305 -5.84 15.51 -0.57
N LEU A 306 -6.68 15.21 0.40
CA LEU A 306 -6.68 15.85 1.72
C LEU A 306 -6.26 14.78 2.72
N VAL A 307 -5.17 15.01 3.43
CA VAL A 307 -4.65 14.09 4.44
C VAL A 307 -4.41 14.82 5.75
N THR A 308 -4.45 14.11 6.85
CA THR A 308 -4.00 14.64 8.15
C THR A 308 -2.49 14.46 8.31
N ASN A 309 -1.86 15.32 9.10
CA ASN A 309 -0.44 15.29 9.39
C ASN A 309 -0.11 14.20 10.41
N VAL A 310 -0.21 12.94 9.99
CA VAL A 310 0.10 11.75 10.78
C VAL A 310 1.01 10.80 10.02
N GLY A 311 2.03 10.27 10.70
CA GLY A 311 3.00 9.34 10.11
C GLY A 311 3.57 9.85 8.80
N GLY A 312 3.70 8.97 7.81
CA GLY A 312 4.26 9.30 6.49
C GLY A 312 3.28 9.96 5.51
N LEU A 313 2.02 10.27 5.89
CA LEU A 313 1.05 10.84 4.94
C LEU A 313 1.44 12.24 4.46
N ALA A 314 1.90 13.10 5.37
CA ALA A 314 2.32 14.46 5.04
C ALA A 314 3.58 14.50 4.15
N GLU A 315 4.44 13.50 4.27
CA GLU A 315 5.65 13.38 3.42
C GLU A 315 5.30 13.03 1.98
N ILE A 316 4.23 12.22 1.80
CA ILE A 316 3.79 11.76 0.49
C ILE A 316 2.92 12.80 -0.22
N VAL A 317 2.24 13.69 0.53
CA VAL A 317 1.32 14.70 0.00
C VAL A 317 1.90 16.11 0.21
N PRO A 318 2.75 16.64 -0.68
CA PRO A 318 3.23 18.02 -0.61
C PRO A 318 2.08 19.01 -0.55
N ASN A 319 1.95 19.69 0.61
CA ASN A 319 0.84 20.62 0.90
C ASN A 319 0.77 21.75 -0.13
N GLY A 320 -0.44 22.04 -0.62
CA GLY A 320 -0.71 23.06 -1.63
C GLY A 320 -0.30 22.68 -3.06
N LYS A 321 0.48 21.59 -3.27
CA LYS A 321 0.91 21.13 -4.60
C LYS A 321 0.06 20.00 -5.15
N VAL A 322 -0.13 18.95 -4.35
CA VAL A 322 -0.92 17.78 -4.77
C VAL A 322 -2.18 17.59 -3.93
N GLY A 323 -2.41 18.48 -3.00
CA GLY A 323 -3.54 18.45 -2.09
C GLY A 323 -3.28 19.27 -0.83
N TYR A 324 -3.95 18.89 0.26
CA TYR A 324 -3.89 19.58 1.54
C TYR A 324 -3.39 18.64 2.64
N VAL A 325 -2.59 19.19 3.56
CA VAL A 325 -2.17 18.52 4.78
C VAL A 325 -2.77 19.29 5.96
N CYS A 326 -3.67 18.65 6.70
CA CYS A 326 -4.40 19.23 7.81
C CYS A 326 -3.93 18.67 9.15
N LYS A 327 -4.19 19.38 10.23
CA LYS A 327 -4.11 18.83 11.58
C LYS A 327 -5.20 17.76 11.74
N VAL A 328 -5.06 16.91 12.76
CA VAL A 328 -6.13 15.98 13.19
C VAL A 328 -7.19 16.79 13.95
N ASP A 329 -7.91 17.62 13.19
CA ASP A 329 -8.82 18.62 13.71
C ASP A 329 -9.93 18.88 12.69
N GLU A 330 -11.18 18.91 13.17
CA GLU A 330 -12.36 19.05 12.28
C GLU A 330 -12.45 20.42 11.62
N ASP A 331 -11.98 21.48 12.28
CA ASP A 331 -12.06 22.84 11.72
C ASP A 331 -11.02 23.04 10.61
N ASP A 332 -9.82 22.47 10.81
CA ASP A 332 -8.76 22.51 9.80
C ASP A 332 -9.13 21.71 8.55
N ILE A 333 -9.73 20.54 8.73
CA ILE A 333 -10.26 19.71 7.63
C ILE A 333 -11.40 20.44 6.92
N ALA A 334 -12.36 21.02 7.65
CA ALA A 334 -13.48 21.77 7.08
C ALA A 334 -12.99 22.97 6.25
N LYS A 335 -11.99 23.71 6.74
CA LYS A 335 -11.37 24.80 6.01
C LYS A 335 -10.74 24.35 4.70
N ALA A 336 -10.03 23.24 4.70
CA ALA A 336 -9.42 22.68 3.49
C ALA A 336 -10.49 22.21 2.48
N ILE A 337 -11.56 21.55 2.94
CA ILE A 337 -12.70 21.15 2.10
C ILE A 337 -13.33 22.40 1.48
N SER A 338 -13.60 23.45 2.27
CA SER A 338 -14.19 24.70 1.79
C SER A 338 -13.31 25.39 0.75
N SER A 339 -11.99 25.44 0.99
CA SER A 339 -11.02 26.00 0.05
C SER A 339 -11.01 25.23 -1.27
N PHE A 340 -11.06 23.90 -1.23
CA PHE A 340 -11.14 23.06 -2.43
C PHE A 340 -12.47 23.25 -3.17
N ALA A 341 -13.59 23.31 -2.44
CA ALA A 341 -14.92 23.46 -3.01
C ALA A 341 -15.11 24.82 -3.72
N ALA A 342 -14.47 25.87 -3.19
CA ALA A 342 -14.51 27.21 -3.78
C ALA A 342 -13.77 27.32 -5.12
N MET A 343 -12.86 26.39 -5.44
CA MET A 343 -12.16 26.38 -6.71
C MET A 343 -13.04 25.87 -7.85
N ASP A 344 -12.97 26.52 -8.99
CA ASP A 344 -13.52 25.98 -10.23
C ASP A 344 -12.64 24.83 -10.80
N LYS A 345 -13.13 24.18 -11.86
CA LYS A 345 -12.43 23.05 -12.48
C LYS A 345 -11.04 23.45 -12.99
N THR A 346 -10.93 24.62 -13.62
CA THR A 346 -9.67 25.12 -14.22
C THR A 346 -8.63 25.40 -13.12
N GLN A 347 -9.06 26.02 -12.03
CA GLN A 347 -8.21 26.28 -10.87
C GLN A 347 -7.68 24.97 -10.26
N ARG A 348 -8.54 23.95 -10.09
CA ARG A 348 -8.12 22.63 -9.57
C ARG A 348 -7.12 21.94 -10.51
N GLU A 349 -7.35 22.00 -11.83
CA GLU A 349 -6.43 21.42 -12.83
C GLU A 349 -5.07 22.15 -12.82
N GLN A 350 -5.06 23.47 -12.81
CA GLN A 350 -3.82 24.25 -12.78
C GLN A 350 -3.02 24.03 -11.50
N GLN A 351 -3.69 24.00 -10.35
CA GLN A 351 -3.02 23.88 -9.06
C GLN A 351 -2.52 22.46 -8.77
N PHE A 352 -3.31 21.44 -9.07
CA PHE A 352 -3.02 20.08 -8.60
C PHE A 352 -2.58 19.12 -9.69
N HIS A 353 -3.26 19.08 -10.83
CA HIS A 353 -3.09 17.98 -11.80
C HIS A 353 -1.66 17.87 -12.33
N LYS A 354 -1.08 18.96 -12.81
CA LYS A 354 0.30 18.98 -13.32
C LYS A 354 1.32 18.59 -12.25
N ASN A 355 1.10 19.06 -11.03
CA ASN A 355 1.96 18.74 -9.89
C ASN A 355 1.84 17.27 -9.50
N ILE A 356 0.63 16.70 -9.51
CA ILE A 356 0.40 15.27 -9.25
C ILE A 356 1.12 14.42 -10.30
N GLN A 357 1.03 14.78 -11.57
CA GLN A 357 1.73 14.06 -12.65
C GLN A 357 3.25 14.07 -12.47
N THR A 358 3.81 15.17 -12.00
CA THR A 358 5.24 15.27 -11.70
C THR A 358 5.60 14.47 -10.45
N GLU A 359 4.84 14.63 -9.38
CA GLU A 359 5.13 14.01 -8.09
C GLU A 359 5.01 12.49 -8.14
N LYS A 360 4.00 11.95 -8.84
CA LYS A 360 3.78 10.51 -8.97
C LYS A 360 4.95 9.76 -9.61
N GLN A 361 5.81 10.43 -10.39
CA GLN A 361 6.99 9.80 -10.98
C GLN A 361 7.99 9.30 -9.95
N LYS A 362 7.97 9.87 -8.74
CA LYS A 362 8.79 9.39 -7.62
C LYS A 362 8.38 7.99 -7.14
N TYR A 363 7.12 7.62 -7.38
CA TYR A 363 6.51 6.35 -6.97
C TYR A 363 6.39 5.35 -8.13
N ALA A 364 7.06 5.60 -9.26
CA ALA A 364 7.07 4.66 -10.37
C ALA A 364 7.75 3.34 -9.97
N TRP A 365 7.22 2.21 -10.43
CA TRP A 365 7.80 0.89 -10.17
C TRP A 365 9.24 0.76 -10.66
N SER A 366 9.57 1.44 -11.77
CA SER A 366 10.95 1.52 -12.28
C SER A 366 11.93 2.14 -11.28
N ARG A 367 11.47 3.06 -10.41
CA ARG A 367 12.33 3.59 -9.35
C ARG A 367 12.65 2.56 -8.27
N MET A 368 11.68 1.70 -7.96
CA MET A 368 11.91 0.59 -7.02
C MET A 368 12.90 -0.43 -7.62
N THR A 369 12.71 -0.83 -8.86
CA THR A 369 13.62 -1.79 -9.53
C THR A 369 15.01 -1.19 -9.73
N GLU A 370 15.14 0.09 -10.09
CA GLU A 370 16.41 0.82 -10.16
C GLU A 370 17.18 0.70 -8.83
N LYS A 371 16.52 0.94 -7.69
CA LYS A 371 17.14 0.78 -6.37
C LYS A 371 17.59 -0.66 -6.09
N ILE A 372 16.83 -1.65 -6.56
CA ILE A 372 17.23 -3.05 -6.44
C ILE A 372 18.48 -3.34 -7.27
N TYR A 373 18.58 -2.79 -8.49
CA TYR A 373 19.75 -2.95 -9.37
C TYR A 373 20.99 -2.19 -8.86
N ASP A 374 20.84 -0.96 -8.37
CA ASP A 374 21.96 -0.15 -7.86
C ASP A 374 22.70 -0.87 -6.73
N HIS A 375 22.01 -1.72 -6.01
CA HIS A 375 22.60 -2.57 -5.00
C HIS A 375 23.33 -3.77 -5.60
N THR A 376 23.38 -3.92 -6.92
CA THR A 376 24.07 -5.00 -7.62
C THR A 376 25.40 -4.58 -8.25
N LYS A 377 25.69 -3.31 -8.30
CA LYS A 377 26.99 -2.75 -8.67
C LYS A 377 27.85 -2.66 -7.42
#